data_014a612b197dcdf3920e1d16ff9a9e1e
#
_entry.id   014a612b197dcdf3920e1d16ff9a9e1e
#
_cell.length_a   1.000
_cell.length_b   1.000
_cell.length_c   1.000
_cell.angle_alpha   90.00
_cell.angle_beta   90.00
_cell.angle_gamma   90.00
#
_symmetry.space_group_name_H-M   'P 1'
#
loop_
_entity.id
_entity.type
_entity.pdbx_description
1 polymer ?
#
loop_
_entity_poly.entity_id
_entity_poly.type
_entity_poly.pdbx_seq_one_letter_code
_entity_poly.pdbx_strand_id
1 'polypeptide(L)'
;MNHQFRTSAPKAYGLYDPQNEHDACGIGAVVNISGKADHRIIDLGKQILLNLMHRGASVADEVTGDGAGILFQIPHEFFLEELDRDKVALPDRGAYGVAMVFLPREDEVRWRCETLLESEIVASGLRLIGRREVPTDHSCLGEIARACDPRIFQFFIHGNGLQGEELERRLFVTRKRLEHRVRREIGEPATDFYVASMSSLTIVYKGMFLAPQLAAYYPDLSDLRVKSALAIVHQRYSTNTFPSWRLAQPFRMIAHNGEINTLRGNINHLAAYEKKMSSPLLGQDLSQICPIVEPGISDSGAFDNCMELLVRAGRSAPHALMMMIPEAFGPRYHISTDKRAFYEYHAAIMEPWDGPAAIVFTDGRLVGGTLDRNGLRPCRYVVTEEELVILASETGVIEFPPQKIRQKGRLQPGKMFLVDTVEQRIISDNEVKGKIVRQR
;
A
#
# COMPACT_ATOMS: atom_id res chain seq x y z
N MET A 1 -11.92 -32.69 -7.23
CA MET A 1 -11.64 -33.23 -5.88
C MET A 1 -11.92 -32.12 -4.89
N ASN A 2 -12.97 -32.26 -4.08
CA ASN A 2 -13.37 -31.28 -3.08
C ASN A 2 -12.34 -31.23 -1.96
N HIS A 3 -11.47 -30.23 -1.95
CA HIS A 3 -10.68 -29.91 -0.76
C HIS A 3 -11.61 -29.22 0.23
N GLN A 4 -12.15 -29.98 1.18
CA GLN A 4 -12.75 -29.44 2.38
C GLN A 4 -11.67 -28.68 3.15
N PHE A 5 -11.75 -27.34 3.14
CA PHE A 5 -10.94 -26.51 4.01
C PHE A 5 -11.22 -26.91 5.46
N ARG A 6 -10.17 -27.29 6.19
CA ARG A 6 -10.26 -27.49 7.64
C ARG A 6 -10.49 -26.13 8.31
N THR A 7 -11.74 -25.78 8.50
CA THR A 7 -12.18 -24.59 9.25
C THR A 7 -12.32 -24.88 10.74
N SER A 8 -11.59 -25.80 11.31
CA SER A 8 -11.59 -25.98 12.75
C SER A 8 -10.45 -25.13 13.34
N ALA A 9 -10.80 -24.03 13.99
CA ALA A 9 -9.87 -23.33 14.88
C ALA A 9 -9.15 -24.38 15.80
N PRO A 10 -7.86 -24.17 16.11
CA PRO A 10 -7.16 -25.02 17.05
C PRO A 10 -7.97 -25.14 18.34
N LYS A 11 -8.13 -26.35 18.86
CA LYS A 11 -8.83 -26.55 20.14
C LYS A 11 -7.97 -26.05 21.29
N ALA A 12 -8.60 -25.46 22.30
CA ALA A 12 -7.93 -25.11 23.56
C ALA A 12 -7.20 -26.34 24.13
N TYR A 13 -5.92 -26.18 24.47
CA TYR A 13 -5.11 -27.25 25.06
C TYR A 13 -4.09 -26.67 26.05
N GLY A 14 -4.12 -27.13 27.30
CA GLY A 14 -3.28 -26.61 28.37
C GLY A 14 -3.56 -25.13 28.64
N LEU A 15 -2.53 -24.29 28.54
CA LEU A 15 -2.66 -22.81 28.66
C LEU A 15 -3.01 -22.12 27.34
N TYR A 16 -3.10 -22.86 26.25
CA TYR A 16 -3.48 -22.32 24.95
C TYR A 16 -5.00 -22.21 24.85
N ASP A 17 -5.48 -21.01 24.67
CA ASP A 17 -6.87 -20.71 24.34
C ASP A 17 -6.91 -19.92 23.03
N PRO A 18 -7.56 -20.48 21.99
CA PRO A 18 -7.68 -19.78 20.68
C PRO A 18 -8.35 -18.40 20.79
N GLN A 19 -9.15 -18.15 21.82
CA GLN A 19 -9.76 -16.85 22.06
C GLN A 19 -8.75 -15.78 22.44
N ASN A 20 -7.54 -16.16 22.85
CA ASN A 20 -6.46 -15.26 23.19
C ASN A 20 -5.48 -15.02 22.02
N GLU A 21 -5.67 -15.63 20.85
CA GLU A 21 -4.87 -15.39 19.65
C GLU A 21 -5.37 -14.18 18.87
N HIS A 22 -5.21 -12.98 19.41
CA HIS A 22 -5.71 -11.76 18.80
C HIS A 22 -4.64 -10.70 18.78
N ASP A 23 -3.74 -10.65 17.79
CA ASP A 23 -2.83 -9.50 17.93
C ASP A 23 -1.96 -9.12 16.73
N ALA A 24 -2.21 -9.63 15.56
CA ALA A 24 -1.36 -9.26 14.45
C ALA A 24 -2.08 -9.30 13.11
N CYS A 25 -1.95 -8.22 12.35
CA CYS A 25 -2.37 -8.16 10.95
C CYS A 25 -1.73 -9.27 10.11
N GLY A 26 -2.40 -9.69 9.05
CA GLY A 26 -1.84 -10.52 7.99
C GLY A 26 -1.34 -9.67 6.84
N ILE A 27 -0.09 -9.84 6.43
CA ILE A 27 0.44 -9.19 5.23
C ILE A 27 0.99 -10.22 4.26
N GLY A 28 0.92 -9.89 2.97
CA GLY A 28 1.52 -10.70 1.94
C GLY A 28 1.80 -9.94 0.66
N ALA A 29 2.71 -10.49 -0.13
CA ALA A 29 2.93 -10.07 -1.51
C ALA A 29 3.20 -11.28 -2.38
N VAL A 30 2.80 -11.17 -3.62
CA VAL A 30 3.19 -12.09 -4.69
C VAL A 30 3.76 -11.26 -5.83
N VAL A 31 4.86 -11.73 -6.41
CA VAL A 31 5.49 -11.07 -7.54
C VAL A 31 6.08 -12.09 -8.52
N ASN A 32 5.89 -11.84 -9.79
CA ASN A 32 6.57 -12.54 -10.86
C ASN A 32 7.89 -11.82 -11.16
N ILE A 33 9.01 -12.50 -10.94
CA ILE A 33 10.36 -11.93 -11.13
C ILE A 33 10.56 -11.45 -12.57
N SER A 34 10.00 -12.15 -13.57
CA SER A 34 10.11 -11.76 -14.99
C SER A 34 9.35 -10.49 -15.36
N GLY A 35 8.56 -9.93 -14.43
CA GLY A 35 7.73 -8.75 -14.70
C GLY A 35 6.52 -9.02 -15.59
N LYS A 36 6.27 -10.26 -15.99
CA LYS A 36 5.11 -10.64 -16.81
C LYS A 36 3.82 -10.51 -16.01
N ALA A 37 2.92 -9.68 -16.49
CA ALA A 37 1.60 -9.50 -15.90
C ALA A 37 0.69 -10.70 -16.23
N ASP A 38 0.00 -11.22 -15.20
CA ASP A 38 -0.93 -12.34 -15.29
C ASP A 38 -2.05 -12.18 -14.26
N HIS A 39 -3.28 -12.62 -14.58
CA HIS A 39 -4.39 -12.65 -13.61
C HIS A 39 -4.11 -13.58 -12.44
N ARG A 40 -3.34 -14.63 -12.64
CA ARG A 40 -2.89 -15.54 -11.58
C ARG A 40 -2.26 -14.80 -10.39
N ILE A 41 -1.60 -13.67 -10.61
CA ILE A 41 -1.03 -12.85 -9.52
C ILE A 41 -2.14 -12.28 -8.63
N ILE A 42 -3.24 -11.82 -9.22
CA ILE A 42 -4.42 -11.35 -8.49
C ILE A 42 -5.05 -12.51 -7.70
N ASP A 43 -5.21 -13.68 -8.33
CA ASP A 43 -5.77 -14.87 -7.67
C ASP A 43 -4.90 -15.32 -6.50
N LEU A 44 -3.58 -15.34 -6.66
CA LEU A 44 -2.66 -15.67 -5.57
C LEU A 44 -2.73 -14.62 -4.44
N GLY A 45 -2.85 -13.34 -4.77
CA GLY A 45 -3.08 -12.29 -3.78
C GLY A 45 -4.36 -12.51 -2.96
N LYS A 46 -5.48 -12.80 -3.63
CA LYS A 46 -6.75 -13.17 -2.97
C LYS A 46 -6.60 -14.44 -2.11
N GLN A 47 -5.88 -15.45 -2.61
CA GLN A 47 -5.64 -16.68 -1.87
C GLN A 47 -4.81 -16.45 -0.61
N ILE A 48 -3.80 -15.59 -0.65
CA ILE A 48 -3.02 -15.17 0.53
C ILE A 48 -3.96 -14.56 1.58
N LEU A 49 -4.86 -13.65 1.18
CA LEU A 49 -5.85 -13.06 2.09
C LEU A 49 -6.74 -14.12 2.74
N LEU A 50 -7.27 -15.05 1.95
CA LEU A 50 -8.13 -16.12 2.45
C LEU A 50 -7.39 -16.99 3.48
N ASN A 51 -6.13 -17.30 3.22
CA ASN A 51 -5.32 -18.12 4.11
C ASN A 51 -4.80 -17.35 5.34
N LEU A 52 -4.91 -16.00 5.33
CA LEU A 52 -4.64 -15.12 6.47
C LEU A 52 -5.92 -14.67 7.19
N MET A 53 -7.07 -15.25 6.91
CA MET A 53 -8.37 -14.84 7.49
C MET A 53 -8.36 -14.87 9.03
N HIS A 54 -7.65 -15.82 9.63
CA HIS A 54 -7.47 -15.91 11.09
C HIS A 54 -6.71 -14.72 11.70
N ARG A 55 -6.06 -13.88 10.87
CA ARG A 55 -5.41 -12.61 11.26
C ARG A 55 -6.35 -11.40 11.11
N GLY A 56 -7.52 -11.58 10.54
CA GLY A 56 -8.54 -10.54 10.45
C GLY A 56 -9.40 -10.49 11.71
N ALA A 57 -9.96 -9.32 11.98
CA ALA A 57 -10.97 -9.15 12.98
C ALA A 57 -12.31 -8.75 12.35
N SER A 58 -13.40 -9.15 12.98
CA SER A 58 -14.74 -8.62 12.74
C SER A 58 -15.11 -7.66 13.85
N VAL A 59 -15.97 -6.70 13.52
CA VAL A 59 -16.55 -5.80 14.50
C VAL A 59 -17.83 -6.40 15.13
N ALA A 60 -18.58 -5.63 15.89
CA ALA A 60 -19.67 -6.10 16.71
C ALA A 60 -20.82 -6.84 15.98
N ASP A 61 -20.96 -6.68 14.67
CA ASP A 61 -21.93 -7.41 13.83
C ASP A 61 -21.42 -8.75 13.31
N GLU A 62 -20.18 -9.14 13.67
CA GLU A 62 -19.50 -10.38 13.29
C GLU A 62 -19.31 -10.59 11.77
N VAL A 63 -19.82 -9.69 10.94
CA VAL A 63 -19.79 -9.73 9.47
C VAL A 63 -18.92 -8.62 8.89
N THR A 64 -18.95 -7.43 9.46
CA THR A 64 -18.10 -6.32 9.04
C THR A 64 -16.66 -6.60 9.43
N GLY A 65 -15.76 -6.65 8.45
CA GLY A 65 -14.31 -6.81 8.69
C GLY A 65 -13.63 -5.52 9.11
N ASP A 66 -12.55 -5.66 9.83
CA ASP A 66 -11.67 -4.57 10.27
C ASP A 66 -10.93 -3.90 9.09
N GLY A 67 -10.74 -4.63 8.00
CA GLY A 67 -10.24 -4.16 6.73
C GLY A 67 -9.43 -5.19 5.97
N ALA A 68 -9.66 -5.27 4.66
CA ALA A 68 -8.82 -6.02 3.74
C ALA A 68 -8.64 -5.25 2.44
N GLY A 69 -7.54 -5.54 1.72
CA GLY A 69 -7.28 -4.89 0.45
C GLY A 69 -6.14 -5.52 -0.33
N ILE A 70 -6.05 -5.09 -1.58
CA ILE A 70 -5.03 -5.48 -2.54
C ILE A 70 -4.54 -4.24 -3.31
N LEU A 71 -3.23 -4.14 -3.45
CA LEU A 71 -2.53 -3.19 -4.32
C LEU A 71 -1.87 -3.97 -5.45
N PHE A 72 -2.02 -3.51 -6.68
CA PHE A 72 -1.41 -4.12 -7.86
C PHE A 72 -1.14 -3.08 -8.95
N GLN A 73 -0.47 -3.48 -10.03
CA GLN A 73 -0.19 -2.57 -11.15
C GLN A 73 -1.48 -2.24 -11.92
N ILE A 74 -1.54 -1.04 -12.51
CA ILE A 74 -2.67 -0.61 -13.34
C ILE A 74 -2.90 -1.61 -14.48
N PRO A 75 -4.09 -2.24 -14.56
CA PRO A 75 -4.43 -3.21 -15.60
C PRO A 75 -4.87 -2.48 -16.88
N HIS A 76 -3.89 -2.01 -17.66
CA HIS A 76 -4.10 -1.14 -18.81
C HIS A 76 -5.10 -1.73 -19.82
N GLU A 77 -4.94 -3.00 -20.20
CA GLU A 77 -5.80 -3.69 -21.19
C GLU A 77 -7.25 -3.76 -20.71
N PHE A 78 -7.46 -3.98 -19.40
CA PHE A 78 -8.79 -3.96 -18.80
C PHE A 78 -9.43 -2.57 -18.93
N PHE A 79 -8.71 -1.52 -18.55
CA PHE A 79 -9.23 -0.16 -18.63
C PHE A 79 -9.42 0.34 -20.05
N LEU A 80 -8.58 -0.10 -20.98
CA LEU A 80 -8.74 0.23 -22.40
C LEU A 80 -10.10 -0.25 -22.93
N GLU A 81 -10.49 -1.49 -22.63
CA GLU A 81 -11.77 -2.06 -23.06
C GLU A 81 -12.97 -1.48 -22.28
N GLU A 82 -12.82 -1.23 -20.96
CA GLU A 82 -13.91 -0.67 -20.15
C GLU A 82 -14.24 0.76 -20.60
N LEU A 83 -13.24 1.60 -20.88
CA LEU A 83 -13.44 2.98 -21.30
C LEU A 83 -13.86 3.12 -22.77
N ASP A 84 -13.48 2.16 -23.62
CA ASP A 84 -13.95 2.14 -25.03
C ASP A 84 -15.48 1.99 -25.13
N ARG A 85 -16.10 1.29 -24.18
CA ARG A 85 -17.57 1.20 -24.07
C ARG A 85 -18.23 2.57 -23.91
N ASP A 86 -17.55 3.48 -23.19
CA ASP A 86 -18.01 4.86 -22.97
C ASP A 86 -17.45 5.83 -24.04
N LYS A 87 -16.78 5.32 -25.08
CA LYS A 87 -16.10 6.08 -26.14
C LYS A 87 -15.04 7.04 -25.61
N VAL A 88 -14.38 6.68 -24.51
CA VAL A 88 -13.28 7.41 -23.92
C VAL A 88 -11.96 6.80 -24.39
N ALA A 89 -11.19 7.54 -25.19
CA ALA A 89 -9.88 7.10 -25.65
C ALA A 89 -8.85 7.15 -24.53
N LEU A 90 -8.37 5.98 -24.09
CA LEU A 90 -7.32 5.87 -23.08
C LEU A 90 -5.94 6.03 -23.75
N PRO A 91 -5.03 6.90 -23.23
CA PRO A 91 -3.66 7.02 -23.73
C PRO A 91 -2.84 5.76 -23.47
N ASP A 92 -1.64 5.71 -24.08
CA ASP A 92 -0.68 4.63 -23.86
C ASP A 92 -0.34 4.44 -22.37
N ARG A 93 0.03 3.22 -22.00
CA ARG A 93 0.47 2.88 -20.66
C ARG A 93 1.61 3.82 -20.20
N GLY A 94 1.46 4.40 -18.99
CA GLY A 94 2.43 5.33 -18.43
C GLY A 94 2.25 6.80 -18.84
N ALA A 95 1.35 7.10 -19.79
CA ALA A 95 0.99 8.47 -20.17
C ALA A 95 -0.23 9.03 -19.42
N TYR A 96 -0.82 8.22 -18.54
CA TYR A 96 -1.96 8.60 -17.71
C TYR A 96 -1.83 7.99 -16.32
N GLY A 97 -2.54 8.57 -15.37
CA GLY A 97 -2.73 8.02 -14.02
C GLY A 97 -4.18 7.66 -13.76
N VAL A 98 -4.41 6.81 -12.78
CA VAL A 98 -5.73 6.45 -12.29
C VAL A 98 -5.85 6.84 -10.82
N ALA A 99 -6.87 7.63 -10.49
CA ALA A 99 -7.23 7.91 -9.11
C ALA A 99 -8.39 7.01 -8.69
N MET A 100 -8.18 6.17 -7.68
CA MET A 100 -9.21 5.40 -7.00
C MET A 100 -9.73 6.22 -5.83
N VAL A 101 -10.97 6.70 -5.90
CA VAL A 101 -11.50 7.69 -4.97
C VAL A 101 -12.75 7.17 -4.29
N PHE A 102 -12.76 7.25 -2.97
CA PHE A 102 -13.95 7.08 -2.14
C PHE A 102 -14.64 8.43 -2.01
N LEU A 103 -15.89 8.51 -2.39
CA LEU A 103 -16.69 9.72 -2.41
C LEU A 103 -17.88 9.61 -1.46
N PRO A 104 -18.32 10.72 -0.84
CA PRO A 104 -19.51 10.76 -0.02
C PRO A 104 -20.76 10.28 -0.79
N ARG A 105 -21.71 9.67 -0.06
CA ARG A 105 -22.99 9.20 -0.63
C ARG A 105 -23.91 10.34 -0.99
N GLU A 106 -23.89 11.41 -0.22
CA GLU A 106 -24.74 12.58 -0.43
C GLU A 106 -24.37 13.26 -1.75
N ASP A 107 -25.34 13.40 -2.63
CA ASP A 107 -25.12 13.86 -4.00
C ASP A 107 -24.50 15.26 -4.09
N GLU A 108 -24.94 16.20 -3.25
CA GLU A 108 -24.39 17.56 -3.23
C GLU A 108 -22.94 17.59 -2.77
N VAL A 109 -22.63 16.88 -1.68
CA VAL A 109 -21.27 16.81 -1.14
C VAL A 109 -20.35 16.08 -2.13
N ARG A 110 -20.82 14.99 -2.73
CA ARG A 110 -20.09 14.27 -3.78
C ARG A 110 -19.77 15.16 -4.96
N TRP A 111 -20.77 15.86 -5.49
CA TRP A 111 -20.58 16.78 -6.62
C TRP A 111 -19.53 17.86 -6.30
N ARG A 112 -19.54 18.42 -5.10
CA ARG A 112 -18.51 19.39 -4.66
C ARG A 112 -17.12 18.75 -4.62
N CYS A 113 -16.99 17.53 -4.11
CA CYS A 113 -15.72 16.79 -4.11
C CYS A 113 -15.20 16.55 -5.53
N GLU A 114 -16.07 16.10 -6.44
CA GLU A 114 -15.74 15.88 -7.85
C GLU A 114 -15.32 17.20 -8.54
N THR A 115 -16.02 18.29 -8.30
CA THR A 115 -15.67 19.61 -8.83
C THR A 115 -14.29 20.08 -8.36
N LEU A 116 -13.96 19.87 -7.07
CA LEU A 116 -12.64 20.16 -6.54
C LEU A 116 -11.57 19.28 -7.18
N LEU A 117 -11.84 17.99 -7.37
CA LEU A 117 -10.93 17.06 -8.02
C LEU A 117 -10.62 17.48 -9.46
N GLU A 118 -11.64 17.79 -10.26
CA GLU A 118 -11.47 18.26 -11.63
C GLU A 118 -10.67 19.57 -11.68
N SER A 119 -10.98 20.51 -10.79
CA SER A 119 -10.27 21.80 -10.73
C SER A 119 -8.79 21.64 -10.34
N GLU A 120 -8.46 20.70 -9.42
CA GLU A 120 -7.07 20.44 -9.04
C GLU A 120 -6.29 19.71 -10.13
N ILE A 121 -6.92 18.81 -10.88
CA ILE A 121 -6.31 18.17 -12.05
C ILE A 121 -5.89 19.26 -13.06
N VAL A 122 -6.80 20.17 -13.40
CA VAL A 122 -6.51 21.27 -14.35
C VAL A 122 -5.46 22.22 -13.80
N ALA A 123 -5.57 22.62 -12.53
CA ALA A 123 -4.61 23.52 -11.88
C ALA A 123 -3.20 22.92 -11.80
N SER A 124 -3.09 21.59 -11.83
CA SER A 124 -1.81 20.86 -11.85
C SER A 124 -1.24 20.68 -13.27
N GLY A 125 -1.88 21.24 -14.32
CA GLY A 125 -1.46 21.09 -15.71
C GLY A 125 -1.80 19.71 -16.31
N LEU A 126 -2.62 18.93 -15.62
CA LEU A 126 -3.11 17.63 -16.06
C LEU A 126 -4.50 17.78 -16.74
N ARG A 127 -5.01 16.71 -17.31
CA ARG A 127 -6.32 16.70 -17.95
C ARG A 127 -7.12 15.46 -17.56
N LEU A 128 -8.34 15.66 -17.06
CA LEU A 128 -9.27 14.55 -16.86
C LEU A 128 -9.70 13.98 -18.22
N ILE A 129 -9.56 12.66 -18.39
CA ILE A 129 -9.95 11.95 -19.62
C ILE A 129 -11.37 11.42 -19.49
N GLY A 130 -11.68 10.84 -18.33
CA GLY A 130 -12.95 10.22 -18.06
C GLY A 130 -13.01 9.71 -16.63
N ARG A 131 -14.16 9.20 -16.25
CA ARG A 131 -14.39 8.55 -14.95
C ARG A 131 -15.19 7.28 -15.14
N ARG A 132 -14.99 6.33 -14.26
CA ARG A 132 -15.75 5.09 -14.18
C ARG A 132 -16.23 4.88 -12.74
N GLU A 133 -17.50 4.63 -12.55
CA GLU A 133 -17.94 4.10 -11.27
C GLU A 133 -17.50 2.65 -11.16
N VAL A 134 -16.86 2.30 -10.05
CA VAL A 134 -16.39 0.93 -9.82
C VAL A 134 -17.58 0.03 -9.52
N PRO A 135 -17.80 -1.07 -10.25
CA PRO A 135 -18.83 -2.04 -9.91
C PRO A 135 -18.59 -2.61 -8.51
N THR A 136 -19.63 -2.58 -7.67
CA THR A 136 -19.57 -3.06 -6.29
C THR A 136 -20.81 -3.88 -5.95
N ASP A 137 -20.61 -4.99 -5.21
CA ASP A 137 -21.71 -5.79 -4.66
C ASP A 137 -21.82 -5.57 -3.14
N HIS A 138 -22.80 -4.78 -2.76
CA HIS A 138 -23.07 -4.44 -1.36
C HIS A 138 -23.68 -5.58 -0.55
N SER A 139 -24.12 -6.67 -1.19
CA SER A 139 -24.81 -7.79 -0.51
C SER A 139 -23.91 -8.52 0.48
N CYS A 140 -22.58 -8.49 0.27
CA CYS A 140 -21.60 -9.12 1.13
C CYS A 140 -21.23 -8.30 2.38
N LEU A 141 -21.70 -7.05 2.51
CA LEU A 141 -21.34 -6.16 3.61
C LEU A 141 -22.17 -6.41 4.86
N GLY A 142 -21.53 -6.36 6.03
CA GLY A 142 -22.19 -6.22 7.32
C GLY A 142 -22.85 -4.84 7.47
N GLU A 143 -23.72 -4.71 8.46
CA GLU A 143 -24.52 -3.48 8.66
C GLU A 143 -23.65 -2.25 8.91
N ILE A 144 -22.58 -2.40 9.69
CA ILE A 144 -21.68 -1.29 10.04
C ILE A 144 -20.90 -0.80 8.80
N ALA A 145 -20.33 -1.72 8.01
CA ALA A 145 -19.64 -1.34 6.77
C ALA A 145 -20.59 -0.70 5.77
N ARG A 146 -21.81 -1.23 5.65
CA ARG A 146 -22.85 -0.72 4.75
C ARG A 146 -23.34 0.67 5.14
N ALA A 147 -23.37 0.99 6.44
CA ALA A 147 -23.77 2.31 6.94
C ALA A 147 -22.82 3.42 6.49
N CYS A 148 -21.54 3.14 6.30
CA CYS A 148 -20.51 4.10 5.88
C CYS A 148 -19.81 3.74 4.56
N ASP A 149 -20.45 2.91 3.74
CA ASP A 149 -19.95 2.48 2.44
C ASP A 149 -19.88 3.66 1.44
N PRO A 150 -18.72 4.04 0.93
CA PRO A 150 -18.59 5.18 0.03
C PRO A 150 -19.05 4.83 -1.39
N ARG A 151 -19.31 5.86 -2.21
CA ARG A 151 -19.34 5.71 -3.66
C ARG A 151 -17.91 5.65 -4.18
N ILE A 152 -17.59 4.68 -5.02
CA ILE A 152 -16.21 4.43 -5.44
C ILE A 152 -16.08 4.71 -6.93
N PHE A 153 -15.16 5.62 -7.27
CA PHE A 153 -14.90 6.02 -8.65
C PHE A 153 -13.42 5.92 -9.01
N GLN A 154 -13.18 5.63 -10.27
CA GLN A 154 -11.88 5.74 -10.93
C GLN A 154 -11.89 6.96 -11.85
N PHE A 155 -10.93 7.87 -11.65
CA PHE A 155 -10.73 9.02 -12.52
C PHE A 155 -9.45 8.82 -13.33
N PHE A 156 -9.55 8.93 -14.64
CA PHE A 156 -8.44 8.73 -15.56
C PHE A 156 -7.86 10.09 -15.95
N ILE A 157 -6.55 10.26 -15.71
CA ILE A 157 -5.89 11.57 -15.71
C ILE A 157 -4.75 11.53 -16.72
N HIS A 158 -4.84 12.28 -17.80
CA HIS A 158 -3.78 12.40 -18.80
C HIS A 158 -2.62 13.27 -18.30
N GLY A 159 -1.41 12.80 -18.52
CA GLY A 159 -0.19 13.47 -18.05
C GLY A 159 0.22 14.72 -18.84
N ASN A 160 -0.44 15.02 -19.99
CA ASN A 160 -0.10 16.15 -20.86
C ASN A 160 1.40 16.22 -21.21
N GLY A 161 1.98 15.07 -21.55
CA GLY A 161 3.40 14.94 -21.90
C GLY A 161 4.30 14.50 -20.73
N LEU A 162 3.82 14.58 -19.48
CA LEU A 162 4.53 14.01 -18.34
C LEU A 162 4.43 12.48 -18.35
N GLN A 163 5.53 11.81 -17.97
CA GLN A 163 5.61 10.36 -17.86
C GLN A 163 6.53 9.96 -16.68
N GLY A 164 6.48 8.69 -16.27
CA GLY A 164 7.35 8.13 -15.23
C GLY A 164 7.30 8.92 -13.94
N GLU A 165 8.45 9.18 -13.33
CA GLU A 165 8.56 9.86 -12.04
C GLU A 165 8.05 11.31 -12.04
N GLU A 166 8.04 11.99 -13.19
CA GLU A 166 7.48 13.34 -13.29
C GLU A 166 5.96 13.32 -13.20
N LEU A 167 5.31 12.38 -13.88
CA LEU A 167 3.87 12.16 -13.77
C LEU A 167 3.49 11.73 -12.36
N GLU A 168 4.18 10.75 -11.80
CA GLU A 168 3.95 10.29 -10.42
C GLU A 168 4.03 11.43 -9.40
N ARG A 169 5.05 12.28 -9.52
CA ARG A 169 5.23 13.46 -8.66
C ARG A 169 4.08 14.46 -8.82
N ARG A 170 3.65 14.70 -10.06
CA ARG A 170 2.54 15.60 -10.35
C ARG A 170 1.22 15.06 -9.80
N LEU A 171 0.96 13.78 -9.95
CA LEU A 171 -0.21 13.10 -9.38
C LEU A 171 -0.21 13.16 -7.85
N PHE A 172 0.94 12.93 -7.22
CA PHE A 172 1.10 13.06 -5.76
C PHE A 172 0.76 14.48 -5.27
N VAL A 173 1.31 15.51 -5.90
CA VAL A 173 1.03 16.92 -5.56
C VAL A 173 -0.47 17.23 -5.75
N THR A 174 -1.05 16.83 -6.88
CA THR A 174 -2.48 17.01 -7.17
C THR A 174 -3.35 16.38 -6.10
N ARG A 175 -3.06 15.13 -5.73
CA ARG A 175 -3.80 14.44 -4.68
C ARG A 175 -3.70 15.14 -3.33
N LYS A 176 -2.52 15.52 -2.89
CA LYS A 176 -2.31 16.18 -1.59
C LYS A 176 -3.04 17.53 -1.52
N ARG A 177 -2.96 18.32 -2.59
CA ARG A 177 -3.67 19.60 -2.69
C ARG A 177 -5.19 19.38 -2.65
N LEU A 178 -5.70 18.39 -3.37
CA LEU A 178 -7.11 18.01 -3.37
C LEU A 178 -7.58 17.61 -1.96
N GLU A 179 -6.86 16.71 -1.29
CA GLU A 179 -7.17 16.27 0.08
C GLU A 179 -7.23 17.45 1.06
N HIS A 180 -6.30 18.41 0.93
CA HIS A 180 -6.29 19.64 1.73
C HIS A 180 -7.46 20.58 1.40
N ARG A 181 -7.79 20.74 0.12
CA ARG A 181 -8.92 21.56 -0.31
C ARG A 181 -10.25 21.00 0.14
N VAL A 182 -10.49 19.71 -0.05
CA VAL A 182 -11.72 19.07 0.41
C VAL A 182 -11.90 19.26 1.92
N ARG A 183 -10.85 19.05 2.71
CA ARG A 183 -10.91 19.28 4.16
C ARG A 183 -11.19 20.72 4.53
N ARG A 184 -10.60 21.70 3.84
CA ARG A 184 -10.76 23.12 4.12
C ARG A 184 -12.08 23.69 3.62
N GLU A 185 -12.54 23.29 2.43
CA GLU A 185 -13.64 23.93 1.72
C GLU A 185 -14.98 23.20 1.92
N ILE A 186 -14.96 21.91 2.24
CA ILE A 186 -16.15 21.11 2.52
C ILE A 186 -16.20 20.72 4.00
N GLY A 187 -15.08 20.22 4.55
CA GLY A 187 -14.94 19.85 5.95
C GLY A 187 -15.69 18.58 6.34
N GLU A 188 -16.38 18.62 7.48
CA GLU A 188 -17.04 17.47 8.11
C GLU A 188 -18.00 16.68 7.19
N PRO A 189 -18.81 17.30 6.32
CA PRO A 189 -19.66 16.55 5.39
C PRO A 189 -18.91 15.63 4.44
N ALA A 190 -17.61 15.89 4.17
CA ALA A 190 -16.77 15.07 3.32
C ALA A 190 -15.81 14.16 4.09
N THR A 191 -16.14 13.73 5.31
CA THR A 191 -15.30 12.83 6.13
C THR A 191 -14.99 11.51 5.42
N ASP A 192 -15.91 11.01 4.58
CA ASP A 192 -15.74 9.77 3.81
C ASP A 192 -14.94 9.95 2.52
N PHE A 193 -14.60 11.21 2.17
CA PHE A 193 -13.72 11.46 1.03
C PHE A 193 -12.31 10.93 1.28
N TYR A 194 -11.84 10.07 0.40
CA TYR A 194 -10.48 9.54 0.49
C TYR A 194 -9.95 9.11 -0.87
N VAL A 195 -8.72 9.47 -1.20
CA VAL A 195 -8.05 9.00 -2.40
C VAL A 195 -7.21 7.77 -2.05
N ALA A 196 -7.72 6.59 -2.33
CA ALA A 196 -7.08 5.32 -2.00
C ALA A 196 -5.75 5.13 -2.76
N SER A 197 -5.72 5.54 -4.03
CA SER A 197 -4.51 5.64 -4.85
C SER A 197 -4.69 6.72 -5.92
N MET A 198 -3.60 7.35 -6.37
CA MET A 198 -3.53 8.22 -7.54
C MET A 198 -2.14 8.06 -8.15
N SER A 199 -2.00 7.20 -9.14
CA SER A 199 -0.71 6.77 -9.68
C SER A 199 -0.85 6.38 -11.16
N SER A 200 0.24 6.44 -11.91
CA SER A 200 0.36 5.87 -13.26
C SER A 200 0.85 4.41 -13.25
N LEU A 201 1.19 3.88 -12.07
CA LEU A 201 1.82 2.56 -11.91
C LEU A 201 0.94 1.57 -11.17
N THR A 202 0.28 1.99 -10.08
CA THR A 202 -0.44 1.11 -9.15
C THR A 202 -1.84 1.57 -8.85
N ILE A 203 -2.70 0.64 -8.44
CA ILE A 203 -4.06 0.89 -7.98
C ILE A 203 -4.34 0.09 -6.72
N VAL A 204 -5.19 0.63 -5.84
CA VAL A 204 -5.55 0.01 -4.56
C VAL A 204 -7.05 -0.26 -4.48
N TYR A 205 -7.43 -1.50 -4.28
CA TYR A 205 -8.79 -1.94 -3.94
C TYR A 205 -8.81 -2.35 -2.47
N LYS A 206 -9.63 -1.71 -1.65
CA LYS A 206 -9.69 -1.97 -0.22
C LYS A 206 -11.02 -1.53 0.40
N GLY A 207 -11.30 -1.98 1.62
CA GLY A 207 -12.48 -1.58 2.35
C GLY A 207 -12.59 -2.27 3.72
N MET A 208 -13.71 -2.05 4.39
CA MET A 208 -14.03 -2.68 5.67
C MET A 208 -14.48 -4.13 5.45
N PHE A 209 -13.55 -4.98 5.04
CA PHE A 209 -13.80 -6.37 4.64
C PHE A 209 -13.13 -7.38 5.55
N LEU A 210 -13.77 -8.54 5.69
CA LEU A 210 -13.08 -9.81 5.88
C LEU A 210 -12.52 -10.28 4.52
N ALA A 211 -11.48 -11.14 4.55
CA ALA A 211 -10.80 -11.58 3.32
C ALA A 211 -11.73 -12.05 2.17
N PRO A 212 -12.77 -12.86 2.41
CA PRO A 212 -13.66 -13.32 1.34
C PRO A 212 -14.48 -12.20 0.70
N GLN A 213 -14.77 -11.13 1.46
CA GLN A 213 -15.64 -10.04 1.01
C GLN A 213 -14.94 -9.15 -0.03
N LEU A 214 -13.61 -9.06 -0.05
CA LEU A 214 -12.88 -8.21 -0.98
C LEU A 214 -13.22 -8.52 -2.45
N ALA A 215 -13.13 -9.79 -2.84
CA ALA A 215 -13.44 -10.20 -4.20
C ALA A 215 -14.94 -10.29 -4.49
N ALA A 216 -15.77 -10.52 -3.46
CA ALA A 216 -17.21 -10.47 -3.60
C ALA A 216 -17.71 -9.04 -3.82
N TYR A 217 -17.15 -8.07 -3.10
CA TYR A 217 -17.50 -6.66 -3.22
C TYR A 217 -17.03 -6.02 -4.52
N TYR A 218 -15.82 -6.38 -5.00
CA TYR A 218 -15.21 -5.85 -6.22
C TYR A 218 -15.19 -6.89 -7.35
N PRO A 219 -16.23 -6.99 -8.22
CA PRO A 219 -16.24 -7.89 -9.36
C PRO A 219 -15.03 -7.75 -10.29
N ASP A 220 -14.44 -6.55 -10.41
CA ASP A 220 -13.23 -6.29 -11.18
C ASP A 220 -12.10 -7.27 -10.82
N LEU A 221 -11.95 -7.66 -9.56
CA LEU A 221 -10.90 -8.58 -9.09
C LEU A 221 -11.09 -10.03 -9.56
N SER A 222 -12.22 -10.34 -10.17
CA SER A 222 -12.52 -11.64 -10.78
C SER A 222 -12.48 -11.61 -12.30
N ASP A 223 -12.25 -10.44 -12.90
CA ASP A 223 -12.13 -10.29 -14.36
C ASP A 223 -10.73 -10.70 -14.82
N LEU A 224 -10.66 -11.69 -15.72
CA LEU A 224 -9.40 -12.24 -16.23
C LEU A 224 -8.52 -11.23 -17.00
N ARG A 225 -9.09 -10.09 -17.39
CA ARG A 225 -8.36 -8.98 -18.01
C ARG A 225 -7.59 -8.15 -17.01
N VAL A 226 -7.95 -8.22 -15.70
CA VAL A 226 -7.21 -7.57 -14.62
C VAL A 226 -5.94 -8.37 -14.34
N LYS A 227 -4.83 -7.91 -14.88
CA LYS A 227 -3.52 -8.58 -14.83
C LYS A 227 -2.48 -7.68 -14.19
N SER A 228 -1.57 -8.29 -13.43
CA SER A 228 -0.44 -7.61 -12.82
C SER A 228 0.76 -8.55 -12.70
N ALA A 229 1.97 -8.01 -12.63
CA ALA A 229 3.17 -8.78 -12.29
C ALA A 229 3.42 -8.85 -10.78
N LEU A 230 2.72 -8.03 -9.99
CA LEU A 230 2.85 -7.97 -8.55
C LEU A 230 1.50 -7.70 -7.88
N ALA A 231 1.34 -8.18 -6.65
CA ALA A 231 0.25 -7.77 -5.77
C ALA A 231 0.75 -7.73 -4.32
N ILE A 232 0.31 -6.72 -3.57
CA ILE A 232 0.49 -6.62 -2.12
C ILE A 232 -0.89 -6.69 -1.48
N VAL A 233 -1.02 -7.49 -0.44
CA VAL A 233 -2.28 -7.71 0.27
C VAL A 233 -2.14 -7.51 1.76
N HIS A 234 -3.24 -7.12 2.39
CA HIS A 234 -3.29 -6.92 3.82
C HIS A 234 -4.65 -7.34 4.37
N GLN A 235 -4.61 -8.11 5.47
CA GLN A 235 -5.74 -8.40 6.32
C GLN A 235 -5.53 -7.69 7.64
N ARG A 236 -6.42 -6.78 7.98
CA ARG A 236 -6.26 -5.88 9.12
C ARG A 236 -6.81 -6.50 10.39
N TYR A 237 -6.07 -6.27 11.47
CA TYR A 237 -6.54 -6.32 12.84
C TYR A 237 -6.17 -4.98 13.52
N SER A 238 -7.17 -4.22 13.95
CA SER A 238 -6.94 -2.90 14.56
C SER A 238 -7.00 -3.00 16.07
N THR A 239 -5.95 -2.51 16.73
CA THR A 239 -5.90 -2.42 18.19
C THR A 239 -6.16 -1.01 18.72
N ASN A 240 -5.83 0.02 17.94
CA ASN A 240 -5.75 1.41 18.42
C ASN A 240 -6.65 2.40 17.69
N THR A 241 -7.30 2.00 16.59
CA THR A 241 -8.18 2.88 15.81
C THR A 241 -9.44 2.14 15.41
N PHE A 242 -10.59 2.84 15.44
CA PHE A 242 -11.82 2.27 14.90
C PHE A 242 -11.67 1.94 13.42
N PRO A 243 -12.24 0.82 12.95
CA PRO A 243 -12.26 0.47 11.54
C PRO A 243 -12.92 1.56 10.70
N SER A 244 -12.35 1.82 9.54
CA SER A 244 -12.94 2.69 8.53
C SER A 244 -12.42 2.34 7.15
N TRP A 245 -13.17 2.66 6.11
CA TRP A 245 -12.80 2.40 4.72
C TRP A 245 -11.42 2.94 4.36
N ARG A 246 -11.10 4.16 4.82
CA ARG A 246 -9.81 4.82 4.53
C ARG A 246 -8.63 4.18 5.24
N LEU A 247 -8.84 3.59 6.43
CA LEU A 247 -7.77 3.00 7.25
C LEU A 247 -7.48 1.55 6.91
N ALA A 248 -8.30 0.90 6.07
CA ALA A 248 -7.95 -0.39 5.51
C ALA A 248 -6.63 -0.30 4.72
N GLN A 249 -5.86 -1.38 4.75
CA GLN A 249 -4.61 -1.49 4.02
C GLN A 249 -4.75 -2.48 2.84
N PRO A 250 -3.86 -2.44 1.83
CA PRO A 250 -2.64 -1.62 1.72
C PRO A 250 -2.92 -0.13 1.61
N PHE A 251 -1.92 0.68 1.99
CA PHE A 251 -1.85 2.07 1.61
C PHE A 251 -1.29 2.21 0.17
N ARG A 252 -0.73 3.37 -0.20
CA ARG A 252 -0.31 3.65 -1.59
C ARG A 252 0.99 2.97 -1.96
N MET A 253 1.86 2.72 -0.97
CA MET A 253 3.18 2.10 -1.18
C MET A 253 3.44 0.91 -0.26
N ILE A 254 2.72 0.78 0.86
CA ILE A 254 3.02 -0.22 1.89
C ILE A 254 1.82 -1.04 2.36
N ALA A 255 2.12 -2.23 2.86
CA ALA A 255 1.32 -2.98 3.82
C ALA A 255 2.17 -3.22 5.07
N HIS A 256 1.63 -2.90 6.24
CA HIS A 256 2.34 -2.93 7.51
C HIS A 256 1.68 -3.86 8.51
N ASN A 257 2.45 -4.79 9.06
CA ASN A 257 2.09 -5.59 10.22
C ASN A 257 2.96 -5.17 11.40
N GLY A 258 2.38 -4.49 12.35
CA GLY A 258 3.07 -3.99 13.52
C GLY A 258 2.45 -2.74 14.09
N GLU A 259 3.25 -2.00 14.85
CA GLU A 259 2.85 -0.76 15.49
C GLU A 259 4.06 0.18 15.61
N ILE A 260 3.92 1.40 15.13
CA ILE A 260 4.95 2.43 15.27
C ILE A 260 4.76 3.13 16.60
N ASN A 261 5.56 2.75 17.60
CA ASN A 261 5.45 3.26 18.96
C ASN A 261 5.85 4.73 19.10
N THR A 262 6.69 5.23 18.21
CA THR A 262 7.20 6.62 18.23
C THR A 262 6.34 7.59 17.43
N LEU A 263 5.19 7.16 16.90
CA LEU A 263 4.32 7.90 15.97
C LEU A 263 4.11 9.36 16.35
N ARG A 264 3.73 9.64 17.60
CA ARG A 264 3.46 11.01 18.05
C ARG A 264 4.70 11.91 17.97
N GLY A 265 5.87 11.37 18.34
CA GLY A 265 7.14 12.06 18.20
C GLY A 265 7.47 12.32 16.73
N ASN A 266 7.36 11.29 15.89
CA ASN A 266 7.65 11.41 14.45
C ASN A 266 6.77 12.46 13.76
N ILE A 267 5.45 12.48 14.04
CA ILE A 267 4.53 13.49 13.49
C ILE A 267 4.91 14.89 13.95
N ASN A 268 5.19 15.09 15.24
CA ASN A 268 5.55 16.39 15.78
C ASN A 268 6.87 16.92 15.19
N HIS A 269 7.88 16.06 15.05
CA HIS A 269 9.15 16.41 14.43
C HIS A 269 8.97 16.74 12.95
N LEU A 270 8.20 15.91 12.21
CA LEU A 270 7.91 16.19 10.81
C LEU A 270 7.24 17.55 10.64
N ALA A 271 6.21 17.86 11.43
CA ALA A 271 5.53 19.16 11.41
C ALA A 271 6.47 20.34 11.71
N ALA A 272 7.45 20.15 12.59
CA ALA A 272 8.48 21.16 12.87
C ALA A 272 9.43 21.37 11.68
N TYR A 273 9.77 20.30 10.96
CA TYR A 273 10.62 20.35 9.78
C TYR A 273 9.91 20.87 8.53
N GLU A 274 8.61 20.62 8.36
CA GLU A 274 7.84 21.02 7.18
C GLU A 274 8.08 22.45 6.72
N LYS A 275 8.20 23.38 7.68
CA LYS A 275 8.46 24.81 7.39
C LYS A 275 9.85 25.10 6.83
N LYS A 276 10.80 24.17 7.00
CA LYS A 276 12.20 24.31 6.57
C LYS A 276 12.58 23.34 5.45
N MET A 277 11.66 22.44 5.08
CA MET A 277 11.89 21.48 4.01
C MET A 277 12.11 22.19 2.69
N SER A 278 13.05 21.68 1.91
CA SER A 278 13.26 22.07 0.52
C SER A 278 13.49 20.83 -0.34
N SER A 279 13.01 20.87 -1.56
CA SER A 279 13.22 19.80 -2.55
C SER A 279 13.35 20.43 -3.93
N PRO A 280 14.46 20.20 -4.65
CA PRO A 280 14.59 20.69 -6.02
C PRO A 280 13.51 20.14 -6.95
N LEU A 281 12.98 18.93 -6.67
CA LEU A 281 12.00 18.24 -7.50
C LEU A 281 10.55 18.68 -7.20
N LEU A 282 10.26 19.08 -5.97
CA LEU A 282 8.93 19.54 -5.56
C LEU A 282 8.82 21.07 -5.61
N GLY A 283 9.93 21.79 -5.51
CA GLY A 283 9.96 23.25 -5.60
C GLY A 283 8.93 23.94 -4.69
N GLN A 284 8.14 24.84 -5.26
CA GLN A 284 7.10 25.57 -4.54
C GLN A 284 5.88 24.71 -4.16
N ASP A 285 5.66 23.58 -4.84
CA ASP A 285 4.56 22.66 -4.53
C ASP A 285 4.69 22.09 -3.11
N LEU A 286 5.92 21.99 -2.58
CA LEU A 286 6.19 21.42 -1.25
C LEU A 286 5.40 22.14 -0.14
N SER A 287 5.28 23.46 -0.20
CA SER A 287 4.50 24.24 0.78
C SER A 287 2.99 23.99 0.70
N GLN A 288 2.49 23.57 -0.48
CA GLN A 288 1.07 23.36 -0.74
C GLN A 288 0.59 21.96 -0.34
N ILE A 289 1.52 21.04 -0.18
CA ILE A 289 1.23 19.65 0.22
C ILE A 289 1.39 19.38 1.72
N CYS A 290 1.79 20.40 2.50
CA CYS A 290 1.86 20.31 3.96
C CYS A 290 0.50 20.65 4.61
N PRO A 291 0.09 19.97 5.70
CA PRO A 291 0.82 18.91 6.40
C PRO A 291 0.90 17.61 5.59
N ILE A 292 2.07 16.96 5.64
CA ILE A 292 2.30 15.70 4.92
C ILE A 292 1.46 14.57 5.48
N VAL A 293 1.45 14.44 6.82
CA VAL A 293 0.63 13.43 7.50
C VAL A 293 -0.79 13.95 7.71
N GLU A 294 -1.74 13.19 7.22
CA GLU A 294 -3.15 13.51 7.36
C GLU A 294 -3.62 13.40 8.82
N PRO A 295 -4.39 14.35 9.35
CA PRO A 295 -4.97 14.22 10.68
C PRO A 295 -5.88 12.99 10.81
N GLY A 296 -5.75 12.28 11.94
CA GLY A 296 -6.59 11.12 12.24
C GLY A 296 -6.33 9.88 11.39
N ILE A 297 -5.16 9.80 10.73
CA ILE A 297 -4.71 8.58 10.05
C ILE A 297 -4.01 7.64 11.04
N SER A 298 -3.97 6.34 10.73
CA SER A 298 -3.23 5.35 11.53
C SER A 298 -1.71 5.58 11.44
N ASP A 299 -0.97 4.89 12.32
CA ASP A 299 0.49 4.85 12.28
C ASP A 299 1.03 4.40 10.91
N SER A 300 0.47 3.32 10.37
CA SER A 300 0.82 2.80 9.04
C SER A 300 0.51 3.79 7.93
N GLY A 301 -0.62 4.51 8.03
CA GLY A 301 -0.97 5.55 7.05
C GLY A 301 -0.07 6.78 7.16
N ALA A 302 0.32 7.17 8.38
CA ALA A 302 1.28 8.24 8.59
C ALA A 302 2.66 7.87 8.02
N PHE A 303 3.07 6.63 8.24
CA PHE A 303 4.30 6.07 7.66
C PHE A 303 4.27 6.10 6.12
N ASP A 304 3.18 5.62 5.52
CA ASP A 304 2.98 5.64 4.05
C ASP A 304 3.06 7.06 3.47
N ASN A 305 2.42 8.04 4.12
CA ASN A 305 2.46 9.45 3.70
C ASN A 305 3.90 9.99 3.71
N CYS A 306 4.68 9.68 4.74
CA CYS A 306 6.06 10.10 4.85
C CYS A 306 6.95 9.40 3.82
N MET A 307 6.79 8.09 3.63
CA MET A 307 7.51 7.31 2.64
C MET A 307 7.24 7.83 1.22
N GLU A 308 5.97 8.08 0.90
CA GLU A 308 5.58 8.61 -0.40
C GLU A 308 6.24 9.98 -0.67
N LEU A 309 6.24 10.91 0.31
CA LEU A 309 6.96 12.17 0.19
C LEU A 309 8.44 11.96 -0.15
N LEU A 310 9.12 11.08 0.61
CA LEU A 310 10.55 10.83 0.40
C LEU A 310 10.83 10.28 -1.00
N VAL A 311 9.98 9.38 -1.48
CA VAL A 311 10.11 8.81 -2.83
C VAL A 311 9.85 9.87 -3.90
N ARG A 312 8.77 10.66 -3.76
CA ARG A 312 8.45 11.74 -4.73
C ARG A 312 9.46 12.89 -4.67
N ALA A 313 10.20 13.05 -3.58
CA ALA A 313 11.33 13.95 -3.47
C ALA A 313 12.65 13.36 -4.04
N GLY A 314 12.59 12.20 -4.74
CA GLY A 314 13.68 11.62 -5.53
C GLY A 314 14.48 10.51 -4.85
N ARG A 315 14.05 10.00 -3.70
CA ARG A 315 14.68 8.82 -3.09
C ARG A 315 14.04 7.55 -3.64
N SER A 316 14.83 6.47 -3.76
CA SER A 316 14.23 5.16 -4.03
C SER A 316 13.45 4.66 -2.80
N ALA A 317 12.46 3.82 -3.01
CA ALA A 317 11.69 3.22 -1.90
C ALA A 317 12.58 2.52 -0.86
N PRO A 318 13.59 1.72 -1.24
CA PRO A 318 14.55 1.17 -0.27
C PRO A 318 15.35 2.24 0.50
N HIS A 319 15.73 3.35 -0.15
CA HIS A 319 16.42 4.46 0.53
C HIS A 319 15.52 5.12 1.57
N ALA A 320 14.26 5.42 1.22
CA ALA A 320 13.28 5.97 2.15
C ALA A 320 13.10 5.06 3.39
N LEU A 321 13.00 3.75 3.17
CA LEU A 321 12.88 2.77 4.26
C LEU A 321 14.14 2.69 5.12
N MET A 322 15.34 2.79 4.54
CA MET A 322 16.58 2.87 5.33
C MET A 322 16.62 4.10 6.23
N MET A 323 16.03 5.22 5.81
CA MET A 323 15.92 6.43 6.63
C MET A 323 14.90 6.24 7.76
N MET A 324 13.72 5.71 7.42
CA MET A 324 12.58 5.61 8.34
C MET A 324 12.75 4.46 9.35
N ILE A 325 13.24 3.29 8.89
CA ILE A 325 13.48 2.10 9.72
C ILE A 325 14.94 1.67 9.55
N PRO A 326 15.90 2.37 10.20
CA PRO A 326 17.30 2.02 10.10
C PRO A 326 17.59 0.68 10.77
N GLU A 327 18.53 -0.10 10.21
CA GLU A 327 19.12 -1.21 10.96
C GLU A 327 19.91 -0.70 12.17
N ALA A 328 20.21 -1.56 13.13
CA ALA A 328 20.99 -1.18 14.29
C ALA A 328 22.42 -0.75 13.87
N PHE A 329 22.83 0.48 14.20
CA PHE A 329 24.09 1.08 13.72
C PHE A 329 24.97 1.70 14.82
N GLY A 330 24.56 1.62 16.08
CA GLY A 330 25.34 2.14 17.21
C GLY A 330 26.73 1.50 17.34
N PRO A 331 27.59 2.00 18.26
CA PRO A 331 29.01 1.57 18.35
C PRO A 331 29.22 0.07 18.59
N ARG A 332 28.20 -0.60 19.13
CA ARG A 332 28.26 -2.05 19.46
C ARG A 332 27.93 -2.97 18.25
N TYR A 333 27.52 -2.38 17.11
CA TYR A 333 27.10 -3.16 15.96
C TYR A 333 28.17 -3.16 14.86
N HIS A 334 28.44 -4.35 14.31
CA HIS A 334 29.40 -4.54 13.22
C HIS A 334 28.74 -4.23 11.86
N ILE A 335 28.81 -2.98 11.45
CA ILE A 335 28.40 -2.52 10.12
C ILE A 335 29.55 -1.76 9.44
N SER A 336 29.54 -1.67 8.11
CA SER A 336 30.57 -0.90 7.40
C SER A 336 30.54 0.58 7.77
N THR A 337 31.69 1.24 7.64
CA THR A 337 31.83 2.68 7.89
C THR A 337 30.85 3.51 7.07
N ASP A 338 30.67 3.16 5.78
CA ASP A 338 29.75 3.88 4.88
C ASP A 338 28.31 3.77 5.33
N LYS A 339 27.85 2.56 5.74
CA LYS A 339 26.51 2.39 6.29
C LYS A 339 26.32 3.17 7.58
N ARG A 340 27.30 3.17 8.47
CA ARG A 340 27.24 3.93 9.72
C ARG A 340 27.11 5.42 9.43
N ALA A 341 27.96 5.97 8.58
CA ALA A 341 27.90 7.37 8.17
C ALA A 341 26.56 7.73 7.54
N PHE A 342 26.01 6.84 6.71
CA PHE A 342 24.67 7.02 6.13
C PHE A 342 23.60 7.15 7.20
N TYR A 343 23.55 6.24 8.17
CA TYR A 343 22.53 6.26 9.22
C TYR A 343 22.70 7.44 10.19
N GLU A 344 23.95 7.78 10.56
CA GLU A 344 24.24 8.95 11.40
C GLU A 344 23.81 10.26 10.72
N TYR A 345 24.10 10.40 9.42
CA TYR A 345 23.66 11.55 8.64
C TYR A 345 22.12 11.66 8.58
N HIS A 346 21.45 10.56 8.25
CA HIS A 346 20.00 10.59 8.11
C HIS A 346 19.27 10.72 9.45
N ALA A 347 19.82 10.22 10.54
CA ALA A 347 19.27 10.43 11.88
C ALA A 347 19.32 11.90 12.34
N ALA A 348 20.19 12.73 11.75
CA ALA A 348 20.20 14.17 11.98
C ALA A 348 19.10 14.91 11.19
N ILE A 349 18.52 14.27 10.16
CA ILE A 349 17.49 14.86 9.29
C ILE A 349 16.08 14.37 9.68
N MET A 350 15.97 13.12 10.08
CA MET A 350 14.70 12.47 10.39
C MET A 350 14.89 11.47 11.53
N GLU A 351 14.05 11.56 12.54
CA GLU A 351 14.00 10.57 13.62
C GLU A 351 13.51 9.22 13.08
N PRO A 352 14.13 8.10 13.52
CA PRO A 352 13.63 6.77 13.17
C PRO A 352 12.18 6.56 13.59
N TRP A 353 11.43 5.89 12.74
CA TRP A 353 10.10 5.39 13.05
C TRP A 353 10.26 4.02 13.72
N ASP A 354 10.10 3.94 15.02
CA ASP A 354 10.48 2.79 15.84
C ASP A 354 9.25 2.07 16.39
N GLY A 355 9.31 0.75 16.37
CA GLY A 355 8.28 -0.16 16.84
C GLY A 355 8.39 -1.52 16.15
N PRO A 356 7.59 -2.51 16.57
CA PRO A 356 7.49 -3.79 15.87
C PRO A 356 6.97 -3.58 14.46
N ALA A 357 7.76 -3.87 13.43
CA ALA A 357 7.36 -3.64 12.05
C ALA A 357 7.82 -4.74 11.10
N ALA A 358 6.87 -5.35 10.40
CA ALA A 358 7.09 -6.04 9.15
C ALA A 358 6.38 -5.24 8.05
N ILE A 359 7.14 -4.74 7.08
CA ILE A 359 6.62 -3.92 6.00
C ILE A 359 6.89 -4.62 4.68
N VAL A 360 5.84 -4.79 3.89
CA VAL A 360 5.91 -5.11 2.48
C VAL A 360 5.61 -3.83 1.70
N PHE A 361 6.37 -3.55 0.65
CA PHE A 361 6.28 -2.29 -0.08
C PHE A 361 6.47 -2.46 -1.58
N THR A 362 5.97 -1.48 -2.33
CA THR A 362 6.21 -1.36 -3.78
C THR A 362 6.18 0.09 -4.22
N ASP A 363 6.91 0.38 -5.29
CA ASP A 363 6.80 1.61 -6.08
C ASP A 363 6.15 1.36 -7.45
N GLY A 364 5.56 0.16 -7.65
CA GLY A 364 4.97 -0.29 -8.91
C GLY A 364 5.94 -1.09 -9.81
N ARG A 365 7.24 -1.06 -9.51
CA ARG A 365 8.31 -1.82 -10.18
C ARG A 365 9.00 -2.78 -9.22
N LEU A 366 9.44 -2.25 -8.08
CA LEU A 366 10.08 -3.00 -7.01
C LEU A 366 9.02 -3.57 -6.07
N VAL A 367 9.22 -4.80 -5.61
CA VAL A 367 8.50 -5.37 -4.46
C VAL A 367 9.51 -5.77 -3.43
N GLY A 368 9.32 -5.30 -2.21
CA GLY A 368 10.25 -5.63 -1.14
C GLY A 368 9.57 -5.91 0.19
N GLY A 369 10.35 -6.53 1.07
CA GLY A 369 9.99 -6.71 2.47
C GLY A 369 11.14 -6.28 3.37
N THR A 370 10.80 -5.66 4.50
CA THR A 370 11.79 -5.29 5.52
C THR A 370 11.22 -5.49 6.93
N LEU A 371 12.10 -5.72 7.89
CA LEU A 371 11.74 -5.79 9.30
C LEU A 371 12.41 -4.64 10.06
N ASP A 372 11.80 -4.29 11.20
CA ASP A 372 12.44 -3.42 12.17
C ASP A 372 13.81 -3.98 12.64
N ARG A 373 14.60 -3.14 13.30
CA ARG A 373 15.97 -3.50 13.75
C ARG A 373 16.02 -4.71 14.68
N ASN A 374 14.92 -5.04 15.36
CA ASN A 374 14.84 -6.17 16.29
C ASN A 374 14.16 -7.39 15.63
N GLY A 375 13.44 -7.18 14.53
CA GLY A 375 12.70 -8.23 13.83
C GLY A 375 11.59 -8.86 14.64
N LEU A 376 10.83 -8.03 15.37
CA LEU A 376 9.81 -8.48 16.31
C LEU A 376 8.60 -9.11 15.61
N ARG A 377 8.29 -8.68 14.38
CA ARG A 377 7.24 -9.30 13.56
C ARG A 377 7.86 -10.27 12.56
N PRO A 378 7.21 -11.43 12.31
CA PRO A 378 7.72 -12.38 11.33
C PRO A 378 7.43 -11.94 9.88
N CYS A 379 8.34 -12.28 8.98
CA CYS A 379 8.08 -12.27 7.55
C CYS A 379 8.86 -13.42 6.89
N ARG A 380 8.16 -14.20 6.07
CA ARG A 380 8.67 -15.38 5.38
C ARG A 380 8.65 -15.15 3.88
N TYR A 381 9.50 -15.85 3.15
CA TYR A 381 9.46 -15.84 1.69
C TYR A 381 9.66 -17.23 1.10
N VAL A 382 9.05 -17.40 -0.06
CA VAL A 382 9.23 -18.57 -0.94
C VAL A 382 9.53 -18.06 -2.34
N VAL A 383 10.54 -18.63 -2.97
CA VAL A 383 10.86 -18.43 -4.40
C VAL A 383 10.64 -19.75 -5.11
N THR A 384 9.85 -19.74 -6.18
CA THR A 384 9.54 -20.95 -6.95
C THR A 384 10.41 -21.07 -8.19
N GLU A 385 10.45 -22.27 -8.78
CA GLU A 385 11.09 -22.53 -10.09
C GLU A 385 10.36 -21.79 -11.24
N GLU A 386 9.09 -21.42 -11.04
CA GLU A 386 8.27 -20.65 -11.99
C GLU A 386 8.47 -19.15 -11.85
N GLU A 387 9.57 -18.71 -11.20
CA GLU A 387 9.92 -17.28 -10.96
C GLU A 387 8.88 -16.48 -10.15
N LEU A 388 8.04 -17.15 -9.37
CA LEU A 388 7.17 -16.49 -8.40
C LEU A 388 7.89 -16.31 -7.07
N VAL A 389 7.72 -15.14 -6.46
CA VAL A 389 8.11 -14.87 -5.08
C VAL A 389 6.85 -14.59 -4.28
N ILE A 390 6.73 -15.26 -3.15
CA ILE A 390 5.69 -15.00 -2.14
C ILE A 390 6.39 -14.48 -0.89
N LEU A 391 5.97 -13.32 -0.41
CA LEU A 391 6.32 -12.77 0.90
C LEU A 391 5.08 -12.78 1.77
N ALA A 392 5.17 -13.21 3.02
CA ALA A 392 4.02 -13.15 3.93
C ALA A 392 4.46 -13.17 5.40
N SER A 393 3.58 -12.70 6.26
CA SER A 393 3.75 -12.77 7.72
C SER A 393 3.85 -14.21 8.24
N GLU A 394 3.33 -15.18 7.49
CA GLU A 394 3.31 -16.60 7.86
C GLU A 394 3.81 -17.50 6.73
N THR A 395 4.14 -18.74 7.10
CA THR A 395 4.38 -19.82 6.13
C THR A 395 3.07 -20.49 5.76
N GLY A 396 3.00 -21.07 4.55
CA GLY A 396 1.84 -21.86 4.14
C GLY A 396 0.66 -21.04 3.60
N VAL A 397 0.84 -19.72 3.41
CA VAL A 397 -0.20 -18.85 2.80
C VAL A 397 -0.51 -19.26 1.35
N ILE A 398 0.47 -19.85 0.66
CA ILE A 398 0.31 -20.58 -0.61
C ILE A 398 1.10 -21.87 -0.50
N GLU A 399 0.46 -22.98 -0.83
CA GLU A 399 1.10 -24.28 -0.89
C GLU A 399 1.73 -24.52 -2.26
N PHE A 400 2.99 -24.87 -2.26
CA PHE A 400 3.72 -25.33 -3.45
C PHE A 400 4.27 -26.74 -3.22
N PRO A 401 4.22 -27.62 -4.21
CA PRO A 401 4.94 -28.89 -4.15
C PRO A 401 6.43 -28.65 -3.89
N PRO A 402 7.08 -29.41 -3.00
CA PRO A 402 8.49 -29.18 -2.61
C PRO A 402 9.46 -29.06 -3.80
N GLN A 403 9.23 -29.82 -4.87
CA GLN A 403 10.04 -29.80 -6.10
C GLN A 403 9.89 -28.51 -6.93
N LYS A 404 8.87 -27.70 -6.67
CA LYS A 404 8.67 -26.39 -7.30
C LYS A 404 9.27 -25.24 -6.50
N ILE A 405 9.82 -25.52 -5.32
CA ILE A 405 10.41 -24.51 -4.45
C ILE A 405 11.92 -24.43 -4.70
N ARG A 406 12.38 -23.31 -5.27
CA ARG A 406 13.81 -23.03 -5.46
C ARG A 406 14.48 -22.58 -4.17
N GLN A 407 13.80 -21.73 -3.39
CA GLN A 407 14.32 -21.18 -2.15
C GLN A 407 13.17 -20.82 -1.20
N LYS A 408 13.40 -20.98 0.09
CA LYS A 408 12.53 -20.46 1.15
C LYS A 408 13.36 -19.94 2.30
N GLY A 409 12.83 -18.94 3.01
CA GLY A 409 13.54 -18.34 4.13
C GLY A 409 12.67 -17.39 4.94
N ARG A 410 13.32 -16.71 5.86
CA ARG A 410 12.74 -15.63 6.66
C ARG A 410 13.54 -14.36 6.47
N LEU A 411 12.87 -13.22 6.54
CA LEU A 411 13.55 -11.94 6.67
C LEU A 411 14.27 -11.90 8.03
N GLN A 412 15.44 -11.30 8.03
CA GLN A 412 16.21 -11.09 9.25
C GLN A 412 15.99 -9.66 9.76
N PRO A 413 16.19 -9.42 11.07
CA PRO A 413 16.10 -8.09 11.66
C PRO A 413 16.90 -7.03 10.88
N GLY A 414 16.28 -5.91 10.56
CA GLY A 414 16.90 -4.82 9.83
C GLY A 414 17.33 -5.13 8.40
N LYS A 415 16.95 -6.27 7.83
CA LYS A 415 17.31 -6.67 6.45
C LYS A 415 16.16 -6.48 5.48
N MET A 416 16.51 -6.18 4.23
CA MET A 416 15.59 -6.11 3.10
C MET A 416 15.68 -7.33 2.20
N PHE A 417 14.55 -7.74 1.69
CA PHE A 417 14.42 -8.64 0.54
C PHE A 417 13.75 -7.85 -0.58
N LEU A 418 14.30 -7.85 -1.77
CA LEU A 418 13.82 -7.02 -2.87
C LEU A 418 13.78 -7.80 -4.17
N VAL A 419 12.71 -7.61 -4.93
CA VAL A 419 12.54 -8.11 -6.30
C VAL A 419 12.37 -6.91 -7.22
N ASP A 420 13.16 -6.85 -8.28
CA ASP A 420 13.02 -5.87 -9.36
C ASP A 420 12.41 -6.56 -10.58
N THR A 421 11.19 -6.17 -10.95
CA THR A 421 10.47 -6.75 -12.08
C THR A 421 10.97 -6.26 -13.44
N VAL A 422 11.75 -5.18 -13.49
CA VAL A 422 12.37 -4.65 -14.70
C VAL A 422 13.77 -5.25 -14.90
N GLU A 423 14.59 -5.33 -13.84
CA GLU A 423 15.87 -6.05 -13.87
C GLU A 423 15.68 -7.58 -13.83
N GLN A 424 14.46 -8.04 -13.59
CA GLN A 424 14.04 -9.46 -13.57
C GLN A 424 14.89 -10.32 -12.62
N ARG A 425 15.13 -9.81 -11.42
CA ARG A 425 15.95 -10.49 -10.42
C ARG A 425 15.62 -10.13 -8.99
N ILE A 426 16.09 -10.99 -8.09
CA ILE A 426 16.13 -10.72 -6.65
C ILE A 426 17.40 -9.94 -6.34
N ILE A 427 17.27 -8.85 -5.56
CA ILE A 427 18.38 -8.01 -5.11
C ILE A 427 18.61 -8.27 -3.62
N SER A 428 19.86 -8.57 -3.26
CA SER A 428 20.21 -8.83 -1.87
C SER A 428 20.28 -7.55 -1.02
N ASP A 429 20.09 -7.68 0.30
CA ASP A 429 20.24 -6.57 1.26
C ASP A 429 21.58 -5.84 1.13
N ASN A 430 22.66 -6.60 1.00
CA ASN A 430 24.00 -6.00 0.87
C ASN A 430 24.18 -5.21 -0.42
N GLU A 431 23.59 -5.68 -1.52
CA GLU A 431 23.66 -5.01 -2.81
C GLU A 431 22.87 -3.71 -2.80
N VAL A 432 21.57 -3.77 -2.39
CA VAL A 432 20.71 -2.57 -2.39
C VAL A 432 21.24 -1.51 -1.44
N LYS A 433 21.59 -1.88 -0.21
CA LYS A 433 22.13 -0.95 0.78
C LYS A 433 23.50 -0.42 0.37
N GLY A 434 24.37 -1.30 -0.16
CA GLY A 434 25.69 -0.91 -0.66
C GLY A 434 25.62 0.07 -1.85
N LYS A 435 24.62 -0.07 -2.72
CA LYS A 435 24.37 0.89 -3.81
C LYS A 435 23.91 2.24 -3.26
N ILE A 436 22.94 2.24 -2.32
CA ILE A 436 22.38 3.46 -1.73
C ILE A 436 23.42 4.26 -0.97
N VAL A 437 24.20 3.64 -0.09
CA VAL A 437 25.19 4.36 0.73
C VAL A 437 26.37 4.94 -0.08
N ARG A 438 26.58 4.49 -1.31
CA ARG A 438 27.59 5.02 -2.22
C ARG A 438 27.07 6.10 -3.16
N GLN A 439 25.75 6.30 -3.24
CA GLN A 439 25.15 7.42 -3.97
C GLN A 439 25.37 8.70 -3.15
N ARG A 440 26.14 9.66 -3.70
CA ARG A 440 26.41 10.96 -3.07
C ARG A 440 25.38 11.99 -3.48
#